data_ba47c017fb9a1b12537e6b6a0d96160a
#
_entry.id   ba47c017fb9a1b12537e6b6a0d96160a
#
_cell.length_a   1.000
_cell.length_b   1.000
_cell.length_c   1.000
_cell.angle_alpha   90.00
_cell.angle_beta   90.00
_cell.angle_gamma   90.00
#
_symmetry.space_group_name_H-M   'P 1'
#
loop_
_entity.id
_entity.type
_entity.pdbx_description
1 polymer ?
#
loop_
_entity_poly.entity_id
_entity_poly.type
_entity_poly.pdbx_seq_one_letter_code
_entity_poly.pdbx_strand_id
1 'polypeptide(L)'
;MALIVHKYGGTSMGSVERIKNVAKRIAKWHQAGHKMVVVPSAMSGETNRLLGLAKEISSQPSPRELDVIASTGEQVSVGLLAIALQEAGVDAVSYAGWQVAVKTDSAFTKARISEIDSARVIRDLDAGKVVVITGFQGVDPDGHITTLGRGGSDTSAVAIAAALKADECLIFTDVDGVYTTDPRVVDDARRLDRVTFEEMLE
;
A
#
# COMPACT_ATOMS: atom_id res chain seq x y z
N MET A 1 6.28 -17.53 -14.97
CA MET A 1 6.28 -16.04 -14.81
C MET A 1 4.90 -15.66 -14.34
N ALA A 2 4.80 -15.06 -13.15
CA ALA A 2 3.54 -14.62 -12.56
C ALA A 2 3.57 -13.11 -12.29
N LEU A 3 2.42 -12.46 -12.27
CA LEU A 3 2.26 -11.09 -11.79
C LEU A 3 1.86 -11.13 -10.32
N ILE A 4 2.69 -10.59 -9.45
CA ILE A 4 2.53 -10.68 -8.01
C ILE A 4 2.50 -9.28 -7.40
N VAL A 5 1.53 -9.04 -6.52
CA VAL A 5 1.45 -7.81 -5.72
C VAL A 5 1.93 -8.12 -4.32
N HIS A 6 2.91 -7.37 -3.84
CA HIS A 6 3.38 -7.43 -2.45
C HIS A 6 2.93 -6.18 -1.69
N LYS A 7 2.27 -6.35 -0.56
CA LYS A 7 2.01 -5.27 0.40
C LYS A 7 2.94 -5.41 1.61
N TYR A 8 3.55 -4.32 2.01
CA TYR A 8 4.39 -4.26 3.22
C TYR A 8 3.83 -3.26 4.22
N GLY A 9 3.57 -3.71 5.45
CA GLY A 9 3.11 -2.86 6.55
C GLY A 9 4.18 -1.90 7.07
N GLY A 10 3.76 -0.93 7.87
CA GLY A 10 4.64 0.12 8.41
C GLY A 10 5.81 -0.42 9.23
N THR A 11 5.63 -1.53 9.94
CA THR A 11 6.69 -2.20 10.70
C THR A 11 7.82 -2.69 9.77
N SER A 12 7.48 -3.24 8.60
CA SER A 12 8.46 -3.65 7.58
C SER A 12 9.17 -2.46 6.93
N MET A 13 8.56 -1.29 6.97
CA MET A 13 9.09 -0.03 6.41
C MET A 13 9.68 0.90 7.48
N GLY A 14 9.83 0.45 8.73
CA GLY A 14 10.11 1.28 9.89
C GLY A 14 11.52 1.87 9.98
N SER A 15 12.44 1.45 9.13
CA SER A 15 13.81 2.01 9.06
C SER A 15 14.42 1.79 7.68
N VAL A 16 15.48 2.53 7.38
CA VAL A 16 16.25 2.37 6.12
C VAL A 16 16.76 0.93 5.97
N GLU A 17 17.23 0.31 7.04
CA GLU A 17 17.69 -1.07 7.04
C GLU A 17 16.57 -2.04 6.66
N ARG A 18 15.38 -1.87 7.24
CA ARG A 18 14.19 -2.68 6.92
C ARG A 18 13.76 -2.48 5.46
N ILE A 19 13.77 -1.25 4.96
CA ILE A 19 13.49 -0.95 3.55
C ILE A 19 14.48 -1.68 2.64
N LYS A 20 15.78 -1.68 2.95
CA LYS A 20 16.79 -2.45 2.20
C LYS A 20 16.51 -3.96 2.24
N ASN A 21 16.04 -4.49 3.36
CA ASN A 21 15.66 -5.91 3.46
C ASN A 21 14.42 -6.24 2.62
N VAL A 22 13.43 -5.35 2.58
CA VAL A 22 12.27 -5.46 1.69
C VAL A 22 12.73 -5.44 0.23
N ALA A 23 13.59 -4.50 -0.16
CA ALA A 23 14.13 -4.42 -1.52
C ALA A 23 14.86 -5.71 -1.93
N LYS A 24 15.70 -6.28 -1.07
CA LYS A 24 16.39 -7.57 -1.33
C LYS A 24 15.40 -8.71 -1.55
N ARG A 25 14.30 -8.75 -0.79
CA ARG A 25 13.24 -9.76 -0.96
C ARG A 25 12.56 -9.60 -2.31
N ILE A 26 12.16 -8.39 -2.67
CA ILE A 26 11.51 -8.12 -3.95
C ILE A 26 12.45 -8.45 -5.13
N ALA A 27 13.72 -8.07 -5.02
CA ALA A 27 14.73 -8.37 -6.04
C ALA A 27 14.83 -9.88 -6.32
N LYS A 28 14.78 -10.75 -5.30
CA LYS A 28 14.78 -12.21 -5.47
C LYS A 28 13.59 -12.69 -6.28
N TRP A 29 12.38 -12.18 -6.00
CA TRP A 29 11.18 -12.54 -6.76
C TRP A 29 11.25 -12.05 -8.20
N HIS A 30 11.71 -10.84 -8.41
CA HIS A 30 11.90 -10.28 -9.75
C HIS A 30 12.95 -11.05 -10.56
N GLN A 31 14.10 -11.38 -9.95
CA GLN A 31 15.16 -12.20 -10.58
C GLN A 31 14.70 -13.63 -10.89
N ALA A 32 13.74 -14.16 -10.16
CA ALA A 32 13.09 -15.44 -10.46
C ALA A 32 12.11 -15.36 -11.66
N GLY A 33 11.98 -14.19 -12.30
CA GLY A 33 11.20 -13.98 -13.51
C GLY A 33 9.76 -13.54 -13.27
N HIS A 34 9.39 -13.12 -12.05
CA HIS A 34 8.06 -12.59 -11.76
C HIS A 34 7.97 -11.09 -12.06
N LYS A 35 6.79 -10.64 -12.53
CA LYS A 35 6.44 -9.22 -12.57
C LYS A 35 5.97 -8.78 -11.18
N MET A 36 6.53 -7.70 -10.67
CA MET A 36 6.33 -7.30 -9.28
C MET A 36 5.70 -5.91 -9.18
N VAL A 37 4.58 -5.83 -8.47
CA VAL A 37 4.02 -4.56 -7.97
C VAL A 37 4.12 -4.55 -6.45
N VAL A 38 4.54 -3.44 -5.88
CA VAL A 38 4.76 -3.32 -4.44
C VAL A 38 3.97 -2.15 -3.88
N VAL A 39 3.23 -2.40 -2.81
CA VAL A 39 2.41 -1.40 -2.11
C VAL A 39 2.91 -1.28 -0.66
N PRO A 40 3.89 -0.40 -0.39
CA PRO A 40 4.36 -0.19 0.97
C PRO A 40 3.43 0.78 1.71
N SER A 41 3.29 0.58 3.01
CA SER A 41 2.73 1.58 3.92
C SER A 41 3.76 2.69 4.21
N ALA A 42 3.33 3.79 4.82
CA ALA A 42 4.23 4.77 5.42
C ALA A 42 5.17 4.10 6.44
N MET A 43 6.29 4.74 6.71
CA MET A 43 7.20 4.30 7.78
C MET A 43 6.43 4.28 9.11
N SER A 44 6.82 3.35 10.00
CA SER A 44 6.14 3.18 11.31
C SER A 44 6.05 4.50 12.09
N GLY A 45 4.84 4.87 12.51
CA GLY A 45 4.57 6.10 13.26
C GLY A 45 4.45 7.38 12.41
N GLU A 46 4.83 7.37 11.14
CA GLU A 46 4.90 8.58 10.32
C GLU A 46 3.53 9.21 10.09
N THR A 47 2.50 8.43 9.75
CA THR A 47 1.13 8.94 9.57
C THR A 47 0.62 9.60 10.85
N ASN A 48 0.87 8.96 12.02
CA ASN A 48 0.46 9.54 13.30
C ASN A 48 1.21 10.85 13.60
N ARG A 49 2.50 10.91 13.30
CA ARG A 49 3.31 12.14 13.45
C ARG A 49 2.76 13.27 12.60
N LEU A 50 2.47 13.01 11.33
CA LEU A 50 1.92 14.00 10.39
C LEU A 50 0.55 14.53 10.83
N LEU A 51 -0.35 13.63 11.20
CA LEU A 51 -1.67 14.02 11.72
C LEU A 51 -1.57 14.75 13.06
N GLY A 52 -0.57 14.43 13.88
CA GLY A 52 -0.26 15.15 15.13
C GLY A 52 0.05 16.62 14.88
N LEU A 53 0.91 16.93 13.90
CA LEU A 53 1.24 18.32 13.53
C LEU A 53 -0.01 19.14 13.13
N ALA A 54 -0.94 18.52 12.38
CA ALA A 54 -2.19 19.20 12.03
C ALA A 54 -3.05 19.53 13.25
N LYS A 55 -3.09 18.61 14.23
CA LYS A 55 -3.84 18.80 15.49
C LYS A 55 -3.22 19.86 16.40
N GLU A 56 -1.91 20.06 16.36
CA GLU A 56 -1.22 21.15 17.07
C GLU A 56 -1.62 22.52 16.52
N ILE A 57 -1.91 22.61 15.21
CA ILE A 57 -2.34 23.85 14.55
C ILE A 57 -3.84 24.12 14.79
N SER A 58 -4.67 23.08 14.72
CA SER A 58 -6.14 23.23 14.81
C SER A 58 -6.77 22.07 15.55
N SER A 59 -7.73 22.35 16.42
CA SER A 59 -8.56 21.32 17.07
C SER A 59 -9.53 20.64 16.10
N GLN A 60 -9.81 21.26 14.95
CA GLN A 60 -10.72 20.76 13.91
C GLN A 60 -10.11 21.02 12.52
N PRO A 61 -9.01 20.32 12.16
CA PRO A 61 -8.40 20.48 10.86
C PRO A 61 -9.34 19.96 9.76
N SER A 62 -9.33 20.63 8.61
CA SER A 62 -10.12 20.21 7.45
C SER A 62 -9.76 18.78 7.03
N PRO A 63 -10.73 17.87 6.85
CA PRO A 63 -10.46 16.50 6.37
C PRO A 63 -9.69 16.46 5.05
N ARG A 64 -9.99 17.35 4.11
CA ARG A 64 -9.28 17.48 2.84
C ARG A 64 -7.78 17.74 3.06
N GLU A 65 -7.43 18.67 3.95
CA GLU A 65 -6.03 19.01 4.22
C GLU A 65 -5.32 17.90 5.04
N LEU A 66 -6.08 17.16 5.86
CA LEU A 66 -5.54 15.97 6.53
C LEU A 66 -5.13 14.89 5.51
N ASP A 67 -5.89 14.69 4.45
CA ASP A 67 -5.56 13.74 3.38
C ASP A 67 -4.30 14.18 2.62
N VAL A 68 -4.14 15.47 2.34
CA VAL A 68 -2.93 16.02 1.75
C VAL A 68 -1.69 15.69 2.59
N ILE A 69 -1.77 15.91 3.90
CA ILE A 69 -0.64 15.66 4.82
C ILE A 69 -0.39 14.17 4.97
N ALA A 70 -1.44 13.39 5.28
CA ALA A 70 -1.32 11.95 5.54
C ALA A 70 -0.74 11.19 4.34
N SER A 71 -1.13 11.55 3.12
CA SER A 71 -0.66 10.88 1.89
C SER A 71 0.85 11.01 1.66
N THR A 72 1.51 11.99 2.26
CA THR A 72 2.97 12.20 2.07
C THR A 72 3.80 11.10 2.70
N GLY A 73 3.30 10.43 3.74
CA GLY A 73 4.02 9.33 4.40
C GLY A 73 4.32 8.18 3.44
N GLU A 74 3.33 7.73 2.68
CA GLU A 74 3.50 6.69 1.67
C GLU A 74 4.34 7.17 0.49
N GLN A 75 4.26 8.46 0.12
CA GLN A 75 5.09 9.01 -0.95
C GLN A 75 6.59 8.95 -0.60
N VAL A 76 6.95 9.20 0.64
CA VAL A 76 8.32 8.99 1.13
C VAL A 76 8.72 7.52 1.02
N SER A 77 7.88 6.60 1.48
CA SER A 77 8.16 5.16 1.47
C SER A 77 8.38 4.60 0.06
N VAL A 78 7.55 4.96 -0.91
CA VAL A 78 7.70 4.45 -2.29
C VAL A 78 8.98 4.96 -2.93
N GLY A 79 9.34 6.21 -2.70
CA GLY A 79 10.58 6.79 -3.20
C GLY A 79 11.81 6.10 -2.62
N LEU A 80 11.86 5.92 -1.30
CA LEU A 80 12.95 5.22 -0.61
C LEU A 80 13.08 3.77 -1.05
N LEU A 81 11.96 3.05 -1.22
CA LEU A 81 11.97 1.67 -1.67
C LEU A 81 12.43 1.55 -3.13
N ALA A 82 12.01 2.45 -4.00
CA ALA A 82 12.47 2.47 -5.39
C ALA A 82 13.99 2.70 -5.47
N ILE A 83 14.54 3.64 -4.70
CA ILE A 83 15.99 3.86 -4.58
C ILE A 83 16.70 2.60 -4.09
N ALA A 84 16.17 1.93 -3.06
CA ALA A 84 16.77 0.71 -2.53
C ALA A 84 16.74 -0.45 -3.53
N LEU A 85 15.71 -0.55 -4.37
CA LEU A 85 15.61 -1.52 -5.46
C LEU A 85 16.63 -1.24 -6.56
N GLN A 86 16.78 0.03 -6.96
CA GLN A 86 17.77 0.46 -7.96
C GLN A 86 19.20 0.17 -7.47
N GLU A 87 19.50 0.44 -6.20
CA GLU A 87 20.79 0.10 -5.58
C GLU A 87 21.02 -1.42 -5.54
N ALA A 88 19.96 -2.22 -5.46
CA ALA A 88 20.03 -3.68 -5.57
C ALA A 88 20.09 -4.20 -7.01
N GLY A 89 20.25 -3.33 -8.01
CA GLY A 89 20.36 -3.67 -9.42
C GLY A 89 19.03 -4.01 -10.12
N VAL A 90 17.91 -3.58 -9.55
CA VAL A 90 16.57 -3.77 -10.11
C VAL A 90 16.06 -2.45 -10.67
N ASP A 91 15.64 -2.43 -11.94
CA ASP A 91 14.96 -1.26 -12.51
C ASP A 91 13.59 -1.11 -11.84
N ALA A 92 13.38 0.00 -11.15
CA ALA A 92 12.20 0.26 -10.36
C ALA A 92 11.71 1.70 -10.53
N VAL A 93 10.40 1.87 -10.49
CA VAL A 93 9.73 3.17 -10.57
C VAL A 93 8.67 3.28 -9.49
N SER A 94 8.55 4.46 -8.88
CA SER A 94 7.53 4.74 -7.87
C SER A 94 6.44 5.64 -8.41
N TYR A 95 5.20 5.41 -7.92
CA TYR A 95 4.03 6.23 -8.23
C TYR A 95 3.21 6.51 -6.97
N ALA A 96 2.74 7.74 -6.84
CA ALA A 96 1.64 8.07 -5.96
C ALA A 96 0.31 7.57 -6.56
N GLY A 97 -0.70 7.32 -5.73
CA GLY A 97 -1.98 6.78 -6.19
C GLY A 97 -2.66 7.62 -7.27
N TRP A 98 -2.54 8.95 -7.19
CA TRP A 98 -3.07 9.85 -8.21
C TRP A 98 -2.34 9.76 -9.57
N GLN A 99 -1.07 9.33 -9.60
CA GLN A 99 -0.30 9.16 -10.85
C GLN A 99 -0.69 7.91 -11.64
N VAL A 100 -1.22 6.90 -10.95
CA VAL A 100 -1.76 5.67 -11.54
C VAL A 100 -3.29 5.65 -11.48
N ALA A 101 -3.89 6.82 -11.30
CA ALA A 101 -5.31 7.07 -11.28
C ALA A 101 -6.11 6.06 -10.43
N VAL A 102 -5.70 5.89 -9.16
CA VAL A 102 -6.55 5.25 -8.15
C VAL A 102 -7.69 6.23 -7.85
N LYS A 103 -8.80 6.08 -8.60
CA LYS A 103 -9.96 6.96 -8.48
C LYS A 103 -10.79 6.61 -7.27
N THR A 104 -11.23 7.64 -6.54
CA THR A 104 -12.04 7.50 -5.34
C THR A 104 -13.26 8.43 -5.38
N ASP A 105 -14.17 8.24 -4.43
CA ASP A 105 -15.12 9.29 -4.07
C ASP A 105 -14.44 10.40 -3.25
N SER A 106 -15.17 11.51 -2.98
CA SER A 106 -14.68 12.67 -2.23
C SER A 106 -14.92 12.56 -0.71
N ALA A 107 -15.06 11.34 -0.17
CA ALA A 107 -15.22 11.13 1.27
C ALA A 107 -13.87 11.20 1.98
N PHE A 108 -13.30 12.41 2.09
CA PHE A 108 -11.98 12.63 2.71
C PHE A 108 -11.81 11.87 4.02
N THR A 109 -10.61 11.33 4.27
CA THR A 109 -10.20 10.47 5.39
C THR A 109 -10.81 9.06 5.41
N LYS A 110 -11.76 8.75 4.54
CA LYS A 110 -12.45 7.44 4.43
C LYS A 110 -12.98 7.19 3.02
N ALA A 111 -12.27 7.66 2.01
CA ALA A 111 -12.64 7.51 0.61
C ALA A 111 -12.69 6.03 0.18
N ARG A 112 -13.50 5.75 -0.83
CA ARG A 112 -13.64 4.42 -1.42
C ARG A 112 -13.12 4.43 -2.85
N ILE A 113 -12.34 3.41 -3.20
CA ILE A 113 -11.83 3.22 -4.55
C ILE A 113 -13.01 2.85 -5.46
N SER A 114 -13.15 3.57 -6.57
CA SER A 114 -14.15 3.30 -7.61
C SER A 114 -13.53 2.64 -8.85
N GLU A 115 -12.31 3.02 -9.21
CA GLU A 115 -11.64 2.56 -10.42
C GLU A 115 -10.12 2.72 -10.27
N ILE A 116 -9.34 1.88 -10.96
CA ILE A 116 -7.88 2.01 -11.08
C ILE A 116 -7.53 1.91 -12.56
N ASP A 117 -6.83 2.93 -13.09
CA ASP A 117 -6.25 2.86 -14.43
C ASP A 117 -4.89 2.15 -14.37
N SER A 118 -4.88 0.91 -14.81
CA SER A 118 -3.70 0.04 -14.79
C SER A 118 -2.75 0.21 -15.99
N ALA A 119 -3.09 1.00 -16.99
CA ALA A 119 -2.34 1.06 -18.26
C ALA A 119 -0.87 1.45 -18.06
N ARG A 120 -0.61 2.45 -17.21
CA ARG A 120 0.76 2.89 -16.90
C ARG A 120 1.56 1.80 -16.19
N VAL A 121 0.95 1.14 -15.22
CA VAL A 121 1.57 0.06 -14.44
C VAL A 121 1.93 -1.11 -15.35
N ILE A 122 1.01 -1.54 -16.19
CA ILE A 122 1.23 -2.65 -17.14
C ILE A 122 2.39 -2.33 -18.08
N ARG A 123 2.42 -1.12 -18.65
CA ARG A 123 3.51 -0.70 -19.54
C ARG A 123 4.89 -0.79 -18.87
N ASP A 124 5.00 -0.35 -17.62
CA ASP A 124 6.29 -0.39 -16.91
C ASP A 124 6.67 -1.82 -16.49
N LEU A 125 5.70 -2.65 -16.13
CA LEU A 125 5.91 -4.09 -15.88
C LEU A 125 6.37 -4.82 -17.15
N ASP A 126 5.80 -4.48 -18.30
CA ASP A 126 6.20 -5.07 -19.61
C ASP A 126 7.60 -4.60 -20.04
N ALA A 127 8.01 -3.42 -19.60
CA ALA A 127 9.38 -2.93 -19.76
C ALA A 127 10.37 -3.56 -18.76
N GLY A 128 9.95 -4.51 -17.93
CA GLY A 128 10.79 -5.23 -16.98
C GLY A 128 11.04 -4.51 -15.66
N LYS A 129 10.29 -3.45 -15.36
CA LYS A 129 10.43 -2.69 -14.11
C LYS A 129 9.63 -3.32 -12.96
N VAL A 130 10.13 -3.14 -11.75
CA VAL A 130 9.34 -3.25 -10.54
C VAL A 130 8.59 -1.94 -10.33
N VAL A 131 7.28 -2.01 -10.13
CA VAL A 131 6.43 -0.83 -9.93
C VAL A 131 6.05 -0.72 -8.45
N VAL A 132 6.40 0.40 -7.82
CA VAL A 132 6.10 0.68 -6.42
C VAL A 132 5.01 1.74 -6.35
N ILE A 133 3.87 1.43 -5.75
CA ILE A 133 2.70 2.32 -5.72
C ILE A 133 2.32 2.65 -4.28
N THR A 134 2.02 3.91 -3.99
CA THR A 134 1.51 4.27 -2.67
C THR A 134 0.19 3.55 -2.39
N GLY A 135 0.10 2.91 -1.24
CA GLY A 135 -1.18 2.50 -0.68
C GLY A 135 -1.93 3.67 -0.04
N PHE A 136 -3.09 3.39 0.55
CA PHE A 136 -3.85 4.28 1.41
C PHE A 136 -4.46 5.51 0.74
N GLN A 137 -4.10 5.86 -0.49
CA GLN A 137 -4.46 7.12 -1.14
C GLN A 137 -4.97 6.94 -2.57
N GLY A 138 -5.74 7.91 -3.02
CA GLY A 138 -6.22 8.03 -4.39
C GLY A 138 -6.51 9.48 -4.74
N VAL A 139 -7.32 9.68 -5.76
CA VAL A 139 -7.73 10.98 -6.27
C VAL A 139 -9.23 10.99 -6.56
N ASP A 140 -9.91 12.05 -6.12
CA ASP A 140 -11.33 12.26 -6.39
C ASP A 140 -11.56 12.84 -7.81
N PRO A 141 -12.83 12.96 -8.27
CA PRO A 141 -13.13 13.51 -9.59
C PRO A 141 -12.66 14.96 -9.80
N ASP A 142 -12.50 15.73 -8.74
CA ASP A 142 -12.03 17.12 -8.80
C ASP A 142 -10.50 17.23 -8.73
N GLY A 143 -9.78 16.10 -8.68
CA GLY A 143 -8.32 16.04 -8.62
C GLY A 143 -7.73 16.23 -7.21
N HIS A 144 -8.55 16.16 -6.17
CA HIS A 144 -8.06 16.23 -4.79
C HIS A 144 -7.51 14.88 -4.33
N ILE A 145 -6.43 14.90 -3.56
CA ILE A 145 -5.90 13.71 -2.91
C ILE A 145 -6.88 13.26 -1.82
N THR A 146 -7.16 11.97 -1.78
CA THR A 146 -8.02 11.33 -0.78
C THR A 146 -7.29 10.20 -0.08
N THR A 147 -7.68 9.90 1.17
CA THR A 147 -7.19 8.73 1.90
C THR A 147 -8.32 7.77 2.27
N LEU A 148 -8.00 6.47 2.35
CA LEU A 148 -8.99 5.39 2.47
C LEU A 148 -9.38 5.04 3.91
N GLY A 149 -8.75 5.65 4.91
CA GLY A 149 -8.96 5.30 6.30
C GLY A 149 -8.17 4.05 6.75
N ARG A 150 -8.56 3.45 7.86
CA ARG A 150 -7.86 2.29 8.46
C ARG A 150 -7.85 1.10 7.50
N GLY A 151 -6.72 0.38 7.46
CA GLY A 151 -6.55 -0.75 6.53
C GLY A 151 -6.39 -0.34 5.07
N GLY A 152 -6.29 0.96 4.79
CA GLY A 152 -6.29 1.50 3.43
C GLY A 152 -5.16 0.98 2.54
N SER A 153 -3.98 0.68 3.10
CA SER A 153 -2.88 0.10 2.31
C SER A 153 -3.16 -1.34 1.88
N ASP A 154 -3.83 -2.15 2.73
CA ASP A 154 -4.26 -3.51 2.38
C ASP A 154 -5.36 -3.45 1.31
N THR A 155 -6.35 -2.59 1.52
CA THR A 155 -7.42 -2.33 0.53
C THR A 155 -6.84 -1.89 -0.81
N SER A 156 -5.85 -0.97 -0.82
CA SER A 156 -5.18 -0.54 -2.04
C SER A 156 -4.46 -1.68 -2.74
N ALA A 157 -3.73 -2.52 -2.01
CA ALA A 157 -2.99 -3.64 -2.59
C ALA A 157 -3.93 -4.66 -3.24
N VAL A 158 -5.04 -5.00 -2.58
CA VAL A 158 -6.06 -5.92 -3.12
C VAL A 158 -6.73 -5.32 -4.35
N ALA A 159 -7.11 -4.03 -4.30
CA ALA A 159 -7.74 -3.35 -5.44
C ALA A 159 -6.79 -3.26 -6.65
N ILE A 160 -5.51 -2.95 -6.42
CA ILE A 160 -4.48 -2.93 -7.47
C ILE A 160 -4.28 -4.34 -8.06
N ALA A 161 -4.21 -5.36 -7.22
CA ALA A 161 -4.08 -6.75 -7.66
C ALA A 161 -5.27 -7.18 -8.54
N ALA A 162 -6.49 -6.83 -8.13
CA ALA A 162 -7.69 -7.11 -8.90
C ALA A 162 -7.70 -6.36 -10.25
N ALA A 163 -7.37 -5.07 -10.27
CA ALA A 163 -7.31 -4.26 -11.49
C ALA A 163 -6.27 -4.77 -12.49
N LEU A 164 -5.14 -5.26 -11.99
CA LEU A 164 -4.06 -5.84 -12.80
C LEU A 164 -4.30 -7.31 -13.16
N LYS A 165 -5.33 -7.95 -12.60
CA LYS A 165 -5.55 -9.40 -12.68
C LYS A 165 -4.31 -10.19 -12.26
N ALA A 166 -3.73 -9.78 -11.13
CA ALA A 166 -2.53 -10.41 -10.59
C ALA A 166 -2.82 -11.88 -10.21
N ASP A 167 -1.80 -12.73 -10.36
CA ASP A 167 -1.89 -14.13 -9.96
C ASP A 167 -1.95 -14.29 -8.44
N GLU A 168 -1.27 -13.40 -7.70
CA GLU A 168 -1.21 -13.42 -6.24
C GLU A 168 -1.13 -12.00 -5.66
N CYS A 169 -1.70 -11.82 -4.47
CA CYS A 169 -1.52 -10.65 -3.61
C CYS A 169 -1.06 -11.11 -2.23
N LEU A 170 0.20 -10.82 -1.89
CA LEU A 170 0.81 -11.24 -0.63
C LEU A 170 0.92 -10.04 0.32
N ILE A 171 0.31 -10.16 1.50
CA ILE A 171 0.32 -9.14 2.54
C ILE A 171 1.31 -9.53 3.62
N PHE A 172 2.40 -8.78 3.73
CA PHE A 172 3.41 -8.92 4.77
C PHE A 172 3.12 -7.94 5.92
N THR A 173 2.79 -8.48 7.06
CA THR A 173 2.39 -7.74 8.26
C THR A 173 3.07 -8.32 9.49
N ASP A 174 2.86 -7.72 10.65
CA ASP A 174 3.33 -8.17 11.95
C ASP A 174 2.42 -9.21 12.64
N VAL A 175 1.31 -9.57 11.97
CA VAL A 175 0.44 -10.68 12.37
C VAL A 175 0.61 -11.86 11.41
N ASP A 176 0.40 -13.07 11.89
CA ASP A 176 0.67 -14.30 11.14
C ASP A 176 -0.55 -14.83 10.37
N GLY A 177 -1.66 -14.10 10.35
CA GLY A 177 -2.84 -14.47 9.58
C GLY A 177 -4.12 -13.77 10.01
N VAL A 178 -5.22 -14.18 9.39
CA VAL A 178 -6.58 -13.80 9.75
C VAL A 178 -7.11 -14.79 10.79
N TYR A 179 -7.77 -14.28 11.81
CA TYR A 179 -8.32 -15.07 12.91
C TYR A 179 -9.84 -14.90 13.00
N THR A 180 -10.52 -15.86 13.62
CA THR A 180 -11.95 -15.76 13.91
C THR A 180 -12.31 -14.58 14.81
N THR A 181 -11.35 -14.12 15.61
CA THR A 181 -11.42 -12.93 16.49
C THR A 181 -10.00 -12.54 16.91
N ASP A 182 -9.82 -11.43 17.63
CA ASP A 182 -8.49 -10.99 18.07
C ASP A 182 -7.86 -11.99 19.06
N PRO A 183 -6.77 -12.71 18.69
CA PRO A 183 -6.14 -13.72 19.54
C PRO A 183 -5.48 -13.13 20.82
N ARG A 184 -5.32 -11.81 20.90
CA ARG A 184 -4.82 -11.12 22.09
C ARG A 184 -5.90 -10.90 23.16
N VAL A 185 -7.17 -11.09 22.78
CA VAL A 185 -8.35 -10.84 23.63
C VAL A 185 -9.08 -12.14 23.94
N VAL A 186 -9.07 -13.09 23.00
CA VAL A 186 -9.82 -14.35 23.11
C VAL A 186 -8.86 -15.51 22.90
N ASP A 187 -8.65 -16.32 23.94
CA ASP A 187 -7.70 -17.44 23.93
C ASP A 187 -8.08 -18.54 22.93
N ASP A 188 -9.36 -18.71 22.61
CA ASP A 188 -9.89 -19.69 21.65
C ASP A 188 -9.89 -19.18 20.19
N ALA A 189 -9.29 -18.04 19.92
CA ALA A 189 -9.18 -17.51 18.55
C ALA A 189 -8.40 -18.46 17.66
N ARG A 190 -8.97 -18.80 16.51
CA ARG A 190 -8.37 -19.73 15.54
C ARG A 190 -7.92 -19.01 14.30
N ARG A 191 -6.69 -19.26 13.86
CA ARG A 191 -6.22 -18.78 12.56
C ARG A 191 -6.97 -19.50 11.44
N LEU A 192 -7.41 -18.72 10.45
CA LEU A 192 -8.10 -19.20 9.28
C LEU A 192 -7.09 -19.42 8.15
N ASP A 193 -6.97 -20.65 7.67
CA ASP A 193 -6.07 -20.98 6.55
C ASP A 193 -6.64 -20.52 5.20
N ARG A 194 -7.97 -20.44 5.10
CA ARG A 194 -8.70 -19.93 3.94
C ARG A 194 -9.95 -19.21 4.42
N VAL A 195 -10.26 -18.11 3.77
CA VAL A 195 -11.46 -17.30 4.03
C VAL A 195 -12.03 -16.87 2.69
N THR A 196 -13.33 -17.04 2.49
CA THR A 196 -14.01 -16.53 1.32
C THR A 196 -14.25 -15.03 1.47
N PHE A 197 -14.61 -14.37 0.36
CA PHE A 197 -14.93 -12.95 0.39
C PHE A 197 -16.14 -12.66 1.30
N GLU A 198 -17.14 -13.52 1.26
CA GLU A 198 -18.34 -13.41 2.10
C GLU A 198 -18.01 -13.55 3.59
N GLU A 199 -17.18 -14.52 3.96
CA GLU A 199 -16.74 -14.71 5.35
C GLU A 199 -15.90 -13.56 5.89
N MET A 200 -15.23 -12.79 5.01
CA MET A 200 -14.45 -11.60 5.42
C MET A 200 -15.32 -10.38 5.68
N LEU A 201 -16.60 -10.39 5.28
CA LEU A 201 -17.52 -9.28 5.48
C LEU A 201 -18.33 -9.39 6.79
N GLU A 202 -18.28 -10.54 7.47
CA GLU A 202 -18.91 -10.79 8.77
C GLU A 202 -17.94 -10.46 9.93
#